data_ca712c9a741953629f9f5df5e3bb78bf
#
_entry.id   ca712c9a741953629f9f5df5e3bb78bf
#
_cell.length_a   1.000
_cell.length_b   1.000
_cell.length_c   1.000
_cell.angle_alpha   90.00
_cell.angle_beta   90.00
_cell.angle_gamma   90.00
#
_symmetry.space_group_name_H-M   'P 1'
#
loop_
_entity.id
_entity.type
_entity.pdbx_description
1 polymer ?
#
loop_
_entity_poly.entity_id
_entity_poly.type
_entity_poly.pdbx_seq_one_letter_code
_entity_poly.pdbx_strand_id
1 'polypeptide(L)'
;MSVTSAKISLYPVLLVNFIGMLGYSVILPFLVFLVEDFGGNGFIYGLLGAIYPAFQLIGAPLLGRWSDQIGRRRVLLISQAGTFLAWVLFIVAISSPVKTLLGVDSSVLGTFTLSLPLILLFIARALDGLTGGNVSVANAYLSDISNDTNRKANFGKMATSTSLGFIVGPVLAGFLGATSYEELLPVLAAALISLTAIFVIQRFLPESRPELVESSLRAFSVKKLFQIEHKECYQMENCPDTGLKAVLKMPHIPV
;
A
#
# COMPACT_ATOMS: atom_id res chain seq x y z
N MET A 1 -7.15 -5.60 39.16
CA MET A 1 -7.99 -4.63 38.43
C MET A 1 -8.13 -5.14 37.01
N SER A 2 -9.31 -5.70 36.66
CA SER A 2 -9.58 -6.17 35.30
C SER A 2 -9.72 -4.94 34.39
N VAL A 3 -8.73 -4.72 33.54
CA VAL A 3 -8.85 -3.77 32.45
C VAL A 3 -9.97 -4.30 31.54
N THR A 4 -11.11 -3.66 31.57
CA THR A 4 -12.21 -3.91 30.65
C THR A 4 -11.66 -3.68 29.24
N SER A 5 -11.38 -4.77 28.54
CA SER A 5 -11.03 -4.77 27.11
C SER A 5 -12.23 -4.16 26.36
N ALA A 6 -12.17 -2.86 26.11
CA ALA A 6 -13.13 -2.20 25.24
C ALA A 6 -13.08 -2.94 23.90
N LYS A 7 -14.19 -3.54 23.48
CA LYS A 7 -14.28 -4.23 22.19
C LYS A 7 -13.88 -3.24 21.09
N ILE A 8 -12.67 -3.41 20.56
CA ILE A 8 -12.20 -2.60 19.44
C ILE A 8 -13.10 -2.91 18.24
N SER A 9 -13.69 -1.86 17.67
CA SER A 9 -14.61 -2.00 16.54
C SER A 9 -13.85 -2.46 15.28
N LEU A 10 -14.40 -3.44 14.58
CA LEU A 10 -13.87 -3.93 13.31
C LEU A 10 -14.08 -2.94 12.15
N TYR A 11 -15.16 -2.15 12.20
CA TYR A 11 -15.57 -1.30 11.07
C TYR A 11 -14.50 -0.30 10.58
N PRO A 12 -13.76 0.40 11.44
CA PRO A 12 -12.76 1.35 10.97
C PRO A 12 -11.67 0.71 10.11
N VAL A 13 -11.17 -0.47 10.46
CA VAL A 13 -10.12 -1.14 9.68
C VAL A 13 -10.67 -1.66 8.34
N LEU A 14 -11.93 -2.15 8.32
CA LEU A 14 -12.58 -2.54 7.07
C LEU A 14 -12.80 -1.33 6.15
N LEU A 15 -13.20 -0.20 6.70
CA LEU A 15 -13.40 1.04 5.95
C LEU A 15 -12.07 1.56 5.38
N VAL A 16 -11.01 1.56 6.18
CA VAL A 16 -9.66 1.95 5.72
C VAL A 16 -9.17 1.04 4.59
N ASN A 17 -9.38 -0.27 4.71
CA ASN A 17 -9.04 -1.23 3.67
C ASN A 17 -9.86 -1.00 2.39
N PHE A 18 -11.18 -0.79 2.50
CA PHE A 18 -12.06 -0.47 1.38
C PHE A 18 -11.59 0.81 0.66
N ILE A 19 -11.35 1.89 1.41
CA ILE A 19 -10.90 3.18 0.87
C ILE A 19 -9.53 3.03 0.18
N GLY A 20 -8.60 2.29 0.77
CA GLY A 20 -7.28 2.02 0.19
C GLY A 20 -7.38 1.28 -1.15
N MET A 21 -8.19 0.22 -1.21
CA MET A 21 -8.38 -0.56 -2.44
C MET A 21 -9.16 0.20 -3.52
N LEU A 22 -10.13 1.01 -3.11
CA LEU A 22 -10.87 1.88 -4.03
C LEU A 22 -9.94 2.92 -4.67
N GLY A 23 -9.09 3.60 -3.88
CA GLY A 23 -8.11 4.55 -4.39
C GLY A 23 -7.14 3.90 -5.39
N TYR A 24 -6.62 2.69 -5.07
CA TYR A 24 -5.77 1.95 -5.99
C TYR A 24 -6.46 1.58 -7.30
N SER A 25 -7.71 1.12 -7.25
CA SER A 25 -8.41 0.60 -8.42
C SER A 25 -8.99 1.69 -9.34
N VAL A 26 -9.21 2.90 -8.84
CA VAL A 26 -9.67 4.06 -9.63
C VAL A 26 -8.72 4.40 -10.76
N ILE A 27 -7.40 4.30 -10.56
CA ILE A 27 -6.42 4.72 -11.56
C ILE A 27 -6.19 3.68 -12.68
N LEU A 28 -6.48 2.40 -12.44
CA LEU A 28 -6.13 1.33 -13.37
C LEU A 28 -6.67 1.55 -14.79
N PRO A 29 -7.94 1.98 -14.99
CA PRO A 29 -8.47 2.23 -16.34
C PRO A 29 -7.79 3.39 -17.08
N PHE A 30 -7.26 4.39 -16.37
CA PHE A 30 -6.65 5.58 -16.98
C PHE A 30 -5.15 5.47 -17.21
N LEU A 31 -4.50 4.52 -16.55
CA LEU A 31 -3.06 4.43 -16.59
C LEU A 31 -2.52 4.24 -18.02
N VAL A 32 -3.27 3.54 -18.88
CA VAL A 32 -2.90 3.34 -20.28
C VAL A 32 -2.93 4.66 -21.05
N PHE A 33 -3.97 5.47 -20.90
CA PHE A 33 -4.12 6.75 -21.56
C PHE A 33 -3.02 7.73 -21.14
N LEU A 34 -2.78 7.85 -19.83
CA LEU A 34 -1.69 8.69 -19.30
C LEU A 34 -0.31 8.29 -19.86
N VAL A 35 -0.06 6.99 -20.02
CA VAL A 35 1.21 6.54 -20.60
C VAL A 35 1.32 6.92 -22.07
N GLU A 36 0.26 6.75 -22.85
CA GLU A 36 0.21 7.13 -24.26
C GLU A 36 0.38 8.63 -24.46
N ASP A 37 -0.36 9.45 -23.70
CA ASP A 37 -0.30 10.92 -23.76
C ASP A 37 1.07 11.47 -23.38
N PHE A 38 1.80 10.78 -22.51
CA PHE A 38 3.14 11.18 -22.10
C PHE A 38 4.25 10.58 -22.97
N GLY A 39 3.88 9.95 -24.11
CA GLY A 39 4.82 9.44 -25.11
C GLY A 39 5.33 8.02 -24.83
N GLY A 40 4.71 7.30 -23.90
CA GLY A 40 4.99 5.89 -23.66
C GLY A 40 4.31 4.98 -24.68
N ASN A 41 4.59 3.68 -24.59
CA ASN A 41 3.98 2.62 -25.38
C ASN A 41 3.54 1.46 -24.48
N GLY A 42 3.03 0.36 -25.06
CA GLY A 42 2.58 -0.81 -24.31
C GLY A 42 3.63 -1.44 -23.39
N PHE A 43 4.91 -1.39 -23.77
CA PHE A 43 6.01 -1.86 -22.91
C PHE A 43 6.16 -0.97 -21.67
N ILE A 44 6.15 0.34 -21.85
CA ILE A 44 6.22 1.33 -20.76
C ILE A 44 5.00 1.20 -19.84
N TYR A 45 3.80 0.98 -20.39
CA TYR A 45 2.60 0.71 -19.61
C TYR A 45 2.76 -0.54 -18.74
N GLY A 46 3.23 -1.65 -19.33
CA GLY A 46 3.49 -2.90 -18.57
C GLY A 46 4.53 -2.70 -17.46
N LEU A 47 5.61 -1.97 -17.74
CA LEU A 47 6.65 -1.66 -16.76
C LEU A 47 6.10 -0.78 -15.62
N LEU A 48 5.31 0.25 -15.95
CA LEU A 48 4.68 1.12 -14.96
C LEU A 48 3.67 0.36 -14.09
N GLY A 49 2.94 -0.60 -14.68
CA GLY A 49 2.06 -1.51 -13.94
C GLY A 49 2.82 -2.44 -12.99
N ALA A 50 4.01 -2.89 -13.37
CA ALA A 50 4.84 -3.79 -12.57
C ALA A 50 5.59 -3.09 -11.42
N ILE A 51 5.89 -1.81 -11.53
CA ILE A 51 6.65 -1.06 -10.50
C ILE A 51 5.92 -1.04 -9.16
N TYR A 52 4.63 -0.76 -9.14
CA TYR A 52 3.86 -0.74 -7.89
C TYR A 52 3.98 -2.06 -7.11
N PRO A 53 3.63 -3.23 -7.65
CA PRO A 53 3.76 -4.48 -6.91
C PRO A 53 5.22 -4.86 -6.61
N ALA A 54 6.19 -4.48 -7.46
CA ALA A 54 7.61 -4.71 -7.20
C ALA A 54 8.09 -3.94 -5.96
N PHE A 55 7.74 -2.67 -5.85
CA PHE A 55 8.09 -1.87 -4.67
C PHE A 55 7.26 -2.27 -3.43
N GLN A 56 6.02 -2.71 -3.60
CA GLN A 56 5.20 -3.24 -2.52
C GLN A 56 5.80 -4.52 -1.92
N LEU A 57 6.44 -5.36 -2.73
CA LEU A 57 7.15 -6.56 -2.26
C LEU A 57 8.25 -6.20 -1.23
N ILE A 58 8.87 -5.02 -1.38
CA ILE A 58 9.87 -4.49 -0.44
C ILE A 58 9.18 -3.74 0.70
N GLY A 59 8.21 -2.90 0.38
CA GLY A 59 7.52 -2.03 1.33
C GLY A 59 6.68 -2.79 2.36
N ALA A 60 5.97 -3.84 1.95
CA ALA A 60 5.07 -4.57 2.84
C ALA A 60 5.78 -5.26 4.03
N PRO A 61 6.91 -5.97 3.86
CA PRO A 61 7.67 -6.51 4.98
C PRO A 61 8.27 -5.41 5.88
N LEU A 62 8.72 -4.30 5.28
CA LEU A 62 9.29 -3.18 6.02
C LEU A 62 8.25 -2.52 6.93
N LEU A 63 7.09 -2.16 6.36
CA LEU A 63 5.98 -1.56 7.10
C LEU A 63 5.39 -2.55 8.12
N GLY A 64 5.33 -3.85 7.78
CA GLY A 64 4.95 -4.90 8.72
C GLY A 64 5.81 -4.89 9.98
N ARG A 65 7.15 -4.91 9.81
CA ARG A 65 8.10 -4.83 10.94
C ARG A 65 7.98 -3.55 11.74
N TRP A 66 7.87 -2.41 11.06
CA TRP A 66 7.68 -1.13 11.76
C TRP A 66 6.40 -1.13 12.58
N SER A 67 5.33 -1.74 12.06
CA SER A 67 4.06 -1.83 12.77
C SER A 67 4.13 -2.70 14.03
N ASP A 68 5.03 -3.69 14.05
CA ASP A 68 5.34 -4.48 15.24
C ASP A 68 6.14 -3.71 16.30
N GLN A 69 6.85 -2.65 15.90
CA GLN A 69 7.72 -1.89 16.79
C GLN A 69 7.10 -0.59 17.30
N ILE A 70 6.40 0.15 16.44
CA ILE A 70 5.89 1.49 16.76
C ILE A 70 4.37 1.57 16.83
N GLY A 71 3.68 0.44 16.60
CA GLY A 71 2.22 0.33 16.63
C GLY A 71 1.58 0.33 15.24
N ARG A 72 0.46 -0.38 15.13
CA ARG A 72 -0.25 -0.59 13.86
C ARG A 72 -0.83 0.70 13.28
N ARG A 73 -1.52 1.47 14.11
CA ARG A 73 -2.16 2.73 13.71
C ARG A 73 -1.17 3.73 13.13
N ARG A 74 0.00 3.89 13.77
CA ARG A 74 1.03 4.85 13.32
C ARG A 74 1.56 4.49 11.93
N VAL A 75 1.83 3.20 11.71
CA VAL A 75 2.37 2.75 10.43
C VAL A 75 1.30 2.82 9.33
N LEU A 76 0.03 2.54 9.63
CA LEU A 76 -1.07 2.79 8.70
C LEU A 76 -1.17 4.27 8.30
N LEU A 77 -0.95 5.20 9.23
CA LEU A 77 -0.92 6.64 8.91
C LEU A 77 0.26 7.00 8.02
N ILE A 78 1.46 6.48 8.30
CA ILE A 78 2.66 6.71 7.47
C ILE A 78 2.44 6.16 6.06
N SER A 79 1.95 4.94 5.95
CA SER A 79 1.61 4.28 4.69
C SER A 79 0.61 5.13 3.88
N GLN A 80 -0.49 5.54 4.51
CA GLN A 80 -1.53 6.31 3.83
C GLN A 80 -1.08 7.72 3.46
N ALA A 81 -0.21 8.34 4.26
CA ALA A 81 0.41 9.63 3.92
C ALA A 81 1.34 9.49 2.69
N GLY A 82 2.09 8.40 2.59
CA GLY A 82 2.91 8.10 1.41
C GLY A 82 2.08 7.89 0.15
N THR A 83 0.98 7.14 0.24
CA THR A 83 0.01 7.00 -0.87
C THR A 83 -0.60 8.36 -1.26
N PHE A 84 -0.95 9.20 -0.29
CA PHE A 84 -1.44 10.55 -0.60
C PHE A 84 -0.39 11.40 -1.34
N LEU A 85 0.87 11.35 -0.92
CA LEU A 85 1.98 12.03 -1.62
C LEU A 85 2.17 11.49 -3.04
N ALA A 86 2.00 10.19 -3.26
CA ALA A 86 2.04 9.61 -4.58
C ALA A 86 0.93 10.19 -5.48
N TRP A 87 -0.29 10.38 -4.97
CA TRP A 87 -1.38 11.04 -5.71
C TRP A 87 -1.07 12.50 -6.03
N VAL A 88 -0.44 13.22 -5.11
CA VAL A 88 0.05 14.58 -5.38
C VAL A 88 1.06 14.58 -6.52
N LEU A 89 1.99 13.62 -6.56
CA LEU A 89 2.93 13.48 -7.69
C LEU A 89 2.23 13.15 -9.01
N PHE A 90 1.15 12.34 -8.99
CA PHE A 90 0.31 12.11 -10.18
C PHE A 90 -0.31 13.43 -10.69
N ILE A 91 -0.87 14.25 -9.80
CA ILE A 91 -1.43 15.55 -10.16
C ILE A 91 -0.35 16.45 -10.77
N VAL A 92 0.83 16.48 -10.18
CA VAL A 92 1.98 17.23 -10.71
C VAL A 92 2.39 16.70 -12.08
N ALA A 93 2.40 15.39 -12.28
CA ALA A 93 2.72 14.78 -13.57
C ALA A 93 1.74 15.23 -14.67
N ILE A 94 0.42 15.12 -14.40
CA ILE A 94 -0.62 15.53 -15.35
C ILE A 94 -0.57 17.03 -15.67
N SER A 95 -0.23 17.86 -14.67
CA SER A 95 -0.13 19.31 -14.82
C SER A 95 1.19 19.78 -15.45
N SER A 96 2.16 18.88 -15.61
CA SER A 96 3.48 19.23 -16.15
C SER A 96 3.48 19.23 -17.67
N PRO A 97 4.22 20.16 -18.31
CA PRO A 97 4.34 20.16 -19.76
C PRO A 97 5.06 18.90 -20.25
N VAL A 98 4.57 18.32 -21.33
CA VAL A 98 5.18 17.14 -21.97
C VAL A 98 6.47 17.58 -22.69
N LYS A 99 7.58 17.58 -21.94
CA LYS A 99 8.93 17.83 -22.48
C LYS A 99 9.59 16.48 -22.72
N THR A 100 9.89 16.19 -23.98
CA THR A 100 10.68 15.02 -24.38
C THR A 100 12.12 15.18 -23.90
N LEU A 101 12.57 14.27 -23.05
CA LEU A 101 13.94 14.24 -22.54
C LEU A 101 14.82 13.29 -23.36
N LEU A 102 14.26 12.15 -23.77
CA LEU A 102 14.95 11.13 -24.54
C LEU A 102 13.94 10.41 -25.43
N GLY A 103 14.26 10.31 -26.74
CA GLY A 103 13.55 9.42 -27.66
C GLY A 103 14.28 8.09 -27.75
N VAL A 104 13.55 6.99 -27.64
CA VAL A 104 14.07 5.62 -27.79
C VAL A 104 13.39 4.98 -28.99
N ASP A 105 14.20 4.48 -29.92
CA ASP A 105 13.74 3.67 -31.05
C ASP A 105 14.46 2.31 -30.97
N SER A 106 13.71 1.27 -30.70
CA SER A 106 14.25 -0.08 -30.51
C SER A 106 13.37 -1.10 -31.24
N SER A 107 14.01 -2.00 -31.96
CA SER A 107 13.33 -3.11 -32.65
C SER A 107 12.64 -4.10 -31.67
N VAL A 108 13.06 -4.13 -30.39
CA VAL A 108 12.51 -5.04 -29.36
C VAL A 108 11.51 -4.33 -28.45
N LEU A 109 11.80 -3.09 -28.05
CA LEU A 109 10.97 -2.34 -27.08
C LEU A 109 9.97 -1.40 -27.76
N GLY A 110 10.03 -1.27 -29.10
CA GLY A 110 9.26 -0.30 -29.87
C GLY A 110 9.79 1.13 -29.72
N THR A 111 9.04 2.08 -30.29
CA THR A 111 9.35 3.51 -30.18
C THR A 111 8.60 4.11 -29.02
N PHE A 112 9.29 4.89 -28.19
CA PHE A 112 8.68 5.68 -27.11
C PHE A 112 9.55 6.88 -26.76
N THR A 113 8.97 7.85 -26.08
CA THR A 113 9.69 9.01 -25.57
C THR A 113 9.64 9.03 -24.05
N LEU A 114 10.77 9.24 -23.41
CA LEU A 114 10.83 9.54 -21.98
C LEU A 114 10.57 11.04 -21.80
N SER A 115 9.42 11.36 -21.24
CA SER A 115 9.03 12.71 -20.90
C SER A 115 9.10 12.94 -19.38
N LEU A 116 9.13 14.21 -18.96
CA LEU A 116 9.14 14.56 -17.56
C LEU A 116 7.91 13.99 -16.80
N PRO A 117 6.65 14.16 -17.30
CA PRO A 117 5.48 13.59 -16.62
C PRO A 117 5.54 12.06 -16.54
N LEU A 118 6.08 11.37 -17.54
CA LEU A 118 6.23 9.92 -17.50
C LEU A 118 7.17 9.48 -16.36
N ILE A 119 8.31 10.16 -16.18
CA ILE A 119 9.24 9.89 -15.08
C ILE A 119 8.56 10.14 -13.73
N LEU A 120 7.79 11.23 -13.61
CA LEU A 120 7.04 11.52 -12.38
C LEU A 120 6.01 10.41 -12.06
N LEU A 121 5.35 9.84 -13.08
CA LEU A 121 4.46 8.69 -12.89
C LEU A 121 5.21 7.46 -12.34
N PHE A 122 6.41 7.18 -12.87
CA PHE A 122 7.25 6.09 -12.36
C PHE A 122 7.63 6.30 -10.89
N ILE A 123 8.04 7.51 -10.52
CA ILE A 123 8.37 7.87 -9.13
C ILE A 123 7.12 7.75 -8.23
N ALA A 124 5.99 8.26 -8.69
CA ALA A 124 4.72 8.17 -7.95
C ALA A 124 4.31 6.72 -7.70
N ARG A 125 4.41 5.85 -8.71
CA ARG A 125 4.10 4.42 -8.60
C ARG A 125 5.07 3.67 -7.69
N ALA A 126 6.35 4.01 -7.74
CA ALA A 126 7.36 3.44 -6.85
C ALA A 126 7.10 3.85 -5.39
N LEU A 127 6.80 5.13 -5.15
CA LEU A 127 6.48 5.65 -3.83
C LEU A 127 5.20 5.00 -3.28
N ASP A 128 4.13 4.94 -4.10
CA ASP A 128 2.87 4.29 -3.73
C ASP A 128 3.08 2.80 -3.41
N GLY A 129 3.89 2.10 -4.20
CA GLY A 129 4.26 0.71 -3.94
C GLY A 129 5.01 0.53 -2.62
N LEU A 130 6.04 1.35 -2.36
CA LEU A 130 6.80 1.30 -1.10
C LEU A 130 5.92 1.55 0.12
N THR A 131 4.98 2.49 0.01
CA THR A 131 4.06 2.83 1.09
C THR A 131 2.79 1.99 1.07
N GLY A 132 2.50 1.26 -0.01
CA GLY A 132 1.32 0.41 -0.21
C GLY A 132 1.29 -0.87 0.64
N GLY A 133 2.17 -1.01 1.63
CA GLY A 133 2.15 -2.10 2.62
C GLY A 133 1.01 -2.03 3.65
N ASN A 134 0.08 -1.07 3.48
CA ASN A 134 -1.10 -0.91 4.35
C ASN A 134 -1.94 -2.20 4.47
N VAL A 135 -2.02 -3.01 3.42
CA VAL A 135 -2.75 -4.28 3.43
C VAL A 135 -2.13 -5.26 4.44
N SER A 136 -0.79 -5.38 4.48
CA SER A 136 -0.12 -6.26 5.45
C SER A 136 -0.32 -5.78 6.89
N VAL A 137 -0.22 -4.48 7.12
CA VAL A 137 -0.43 -3.86 8.45
C VAL A 137 -1.90 -3.94 8.87
N ALA A 138 -2.86 -3.75 7.94
CA ALA A 138 -4.28 -3.90 8.21
C ALA A 138 -4.65 -5.35 8.57
N ASN A 139 -4.06 -6.34 7.88
CA ASN A 139 -4.23 -7.75 8.21
C ASN A 139 -3.63 -8.09 9.59
N ALA A 140 -2.47 -7.53 9.93
CA ALA A 140 -1.87 -7.68 11.24
C ALA A 140 -2.74 -7.03 12.33
N TYR A 141 -3.24 -5.81 12.10
CA TYR A 141 -4.21 -5.15 12.98
C TYR A 141 -5.46 -6.01 13.19
N LEU A 142 -6.02 -6.56 12.09
CA LEU A 142 -7.18 -7.43 12.13
C LEU A 142 -6.91 -8.70 12.94
N SER A 143 -5.71 -9.28 12.79
CA SER A 143 -5.28 -10.44 13.60
C SER A 143 -5.22 -10.10 15.08
N ASP A 144 -4.68 -8.91 15.44
CA ASP A 144 -4.55 -8.49 16.84
C ASP A 144 -5.92 -8.32 17.53
N ILE A 145 -6.97 -7.89 16.81
CA ILE A 145 -8.33 -7.68 17.35
C ILE A 145 -9.25 -8.89 17.20
N SER A 146 -8.78 -9.96 16.55
CA SER A 146 -9.55 -11.17 16.32
C SER A 146 -9.15 -12.29 17.29
N ASN A 147 -10.12 -13.12 17.66
CA ASN A 147 -9.92 -14.34 18.44
C ASN A 147 -10.22 -15.58 17.56
N ASP A 148 -9.94 -16.78 18.07
CA ASP A 148 -10.10 -18.03 17.32
C ASP A 148 -11.53 -18.26 16.82
N THR A 149 -12.54 -17.76 17.51
CA THR A 149 -13.95 -17.95 17.17
C THR A 149 -14.42 -17.04 16.03
N ASN A 150 -13.87 -15.82 15.92
CA ASN A 150 -14.31 -14.81 14.94
C ASN A 150 -13.29 -14.52 13.83
N ARG A 151 -12.07 -15.05 13.93
CA ARG A 151 -10.96 -14.78 13.01
C ARG A 151 -11.32 -15.04 11.55
N LYS A 152 -11.87 -16.23 11.26
CA LYS A 152 -12.28 -16.61 9.90
C LYS A 152 -13.31 -15.62 9.32
N ALA A 153 -14.33 -15.27 10.12
CA ALA A 153 -15.38 -14.34 9.69
C ALA A 153 -14.82 -12.92 9.47
N ASN A 154 -13.91 -12.45 10.33
CA ASN A 154 -13.31 -11.14 10.22
C ASN A 154 -12.42 -11.01 8.97
N PHE A 155 -11.58 -12.02 8.68
CA PHE A 155 -10.80 -12.06 7.44
C PHE A 155 -11.68 -12.18 6.19
N GLY A 156 -12.80 -12.92 6.26
CA GLY A 156 -13.81 -12.93 5.19
C GLY A 156 -14.39 -11.53 4.91
N LYS A 157 -14.74 -10.78 5.96
CA LYS A 157 -15.20 -9.38 5.83
C LYS A 157 -14.12 -8.47 5.24
N MET A 158 -12.84 -8.67 5.60
CA MET A 158 -11.73 -7.94 5.04
C MET A 158 -11.60 -8.20 3.53
N ALA A 159 -11.67 -9.47 3.11
CA ALA A 159 -11.64 -9.84 1.70
C ALA A 159 -12.82 -9.23 0.92
N THR A 160 -14.03 -9.25 1.50
CA THR A 160 -15.22 -8.59 0.92
C THR A 160 -14.99 -7.09 0.76
N SER A 161 -14.45 -6.43 1.77
CA SER A 161 -14.11 -4.99 1.74
C SER A 161 -13.12 -4.68 0.60
N THR A 162 -12.07 -5.49 0.45
CA THR A 162 -11.11 -5.40 -0.66
C THR A 162 -11.79 -5.53 -2.02
N SER A 163 -12.61 -6.58 -2.21
CA SER A 163 -13.31 -6.84 -3.48
C SER A 163 -14.28 -5.72 -3.85
N LEU A 164 -15.01 -5.18 -2.86
CA LEU A 164 -15.90 -4.03 -3.08
C LEU A 164 -15.12 -2.80 -3.55
N GLY A 165 -13.96 -2.51 -2.97
CA GLY A 165 -13.08 -1.43 -3.42
C GLY A 165 -12.67 -1.61 -4.88
N PHE A 166 -12.28 -2.83 -5.28
CA PHE A 166 -11.93 -3.16 -6.66
C PHE A 166 -13.10 -3.03 -7.66
N ILE A 167 -14.32 -3.30 -7.25
CA ILE A 167 -15.50 -3.16 -8.10
C ILE A 167 -15.89 -1.68 -8.26
N VAL A 168 -15.95 -0.97 -7.15
CA VAL A 168 -16.40 0.43 -7.13
C VAL A 168 -15.41 1.38 -7.80
N GLY A 169 -14.10 1.10 -7.69
CA GLY A 169 -13.05 1.95 -8.25
C GLY A 169 -13.17 2.20 -9.75
N PRO A 170 -13.16 1.17 -10.61
CA PRO A 170 -13.30 1.36 -12.06
C PRO A 170 -14.63 2.00 -12.46
N VAL A 171 -15.73 1.71 -11.75
CA VAL A 171 -17.02 2.36 -11.97
C VAL A 171 -16.93 3.86 -11.69
N LEU A 172 -16.35 4.24 -10.55
CA LEU A 172 -16.12 5.64 -10.20
C LEU A 172 -15.18 6.30 -11.21
N ALA A 173 -14.14 5.60 -11.62
CA ALA A 173 -13.22 6.03 -12.64
C ALA A 173 -13.93 6.36 -13.96
N GLY A 174 -14.77 5.45 -14.46
CA GLY A 174 -15.52 5.66 -15.70
C GLY A 174 -16.44 6.88 -15.64
N PHE A 175 -17.15 7.08 -14.51
CA PHE A 175 -18.01 8.26 -14.32
C PHE A 175 -17.20 9.56 -14.31
N LEU A 176 -16.09 9.60 -13.62
CA LEU A 176 -15.27 10.80 -13.50
C LEU A 176 -14.50 11.11 -14.78
N GLY A 177 -13.99 10.10 -15.48
CA GLY A 177 -13.28 10.26 -16.75
C GLY A 177 -14.16 10.61 -17.94
N ALA A 178 -15.49 10.41 -17.85
CA ALA A 178 -16.44 10.86 -18.86
C ALA A 178 -16.65 12.39 -18.86
N THR A 179 -16.00 13.11 -17.96
CA THR A 179 -16.12 14.58 -17.84
C THR A 179 -15.07 15.28 -18.71
N SER A 180 -15.23 16.60 -18.88
CA SER A 180 -14.29 17.44 -19.63
C SER A 180 -12.90 17.56 -19.00
N TYR A 181 -12.72 17.02 -17.79
CA TYR A 181 -11.43 17.03 -17.06
C TYR A 181 -10.66 15.71 -17.22
N GLU A 182 -11.19 14.79 -18.04
CA GLU A 182 -10.54 13.53 -18.43
C GLU A 182 -9.89 12.81 -17.23
N GLU A 183 -8.57 12.60 -17.26
CA GLU A 183 -7.82 11.84 -16.25
C GLU A 183 -7.58 12.62 -14.94
N LEU A 184 -7.66 13.94 -14.97
CA LEU A 184 -7.38 14.77 -13.78
C LEU A 184 -8.41 14.52 -12.65
N LEU A 185 -9.69 14.37 -13.00
CA LEU A 185 -10.76 14.21 -12.02
C LEU A 185 -10.67 12.88 -11.25
N PRO A 186 -10.43 11.72 -11.90
CA PRO A 186 -10.15 10.46 -11.21
C PRO A 186 -8.96 10.52 -10.27
N VAL A 187 -7.87 11.20 -10.65
CA VAL A 187 -6.67 11.32 -9.81
C VAL A 187 -6.94 12.23 -8.61
N LEU A 188 -7.66 13.33 -8.80
CA LEU A 188 -8.11 14.18 -7.69
C LEU A 188 -9.03 13.41 -6.73
N ALA A 189 -9.94 12.60 -7.25
CA ALA A 189 -10.81 11.75 -6.43
C ALA A 189 -9.98 10.74 -5.63
N ALA A 190 -8.97 10.09 -6.23
CA ALA A 190 -8.07 9.18 -5.53
C ALA A 190 -7.27 9.89 -4.41
N ALA A 191 -6.81 11.12 -4.65
CA ALA A 191 -6.15 11.93 -3.62
C ALA A 191 -7.09 12.26 -2.46
N LEU A 192 -8.34 12.66 -2.74
CA LEU A 192 -9.36 12.93 -1.72
C LEU A 192 -9.76 11.68 -0.95
N ILE A 193 -9.88 10.55 -1.62
CA ILE A 193 -10.13 9.24 -1.02
C ILE A 193 -8.99 8.89 -0.05
N SER A 194 -7.74 9.08 -0.46
CA SER A 194 -6.57 8.85 0.38
C SER A 194 -6.54 9.78 1.60
N LEU A 195 -6.87 11.06 1.43
CA LEU A 195 -7.00 12.01 2.52
C LEU A 195 -8.11 11.61 3.51
N THR A 196 -9.24 11.12 2.99
CA THR A 196 -10.34 10.59 3.80
C THR A 196 -9.89 9.39 4.63
N ALA A 197 -9.08 8.49 4.05
CA ALA A 197 -8.50 7.36 4.79
C ALA A 197 -7.60 7.83 5.95
N ILE A 198 -6.75 8.83 5.74
CA ILE A 198 -5.93 9.43 6.80
C ILE A 198 -6.83 9.94 7.93
N PHE A 199 -7.87 10.69 7.59
CA PHE A 199 -8.82 11.21 8.58
C PHE A 199 -9.52 10.09 9.36
N VAL A 200 -9.98 9.03 8.68
CA VAL A 200 -10.62 7.87 9.31
C VAL A 200 -9.66 7.16 10.26
N ILE A 201 -8.41 6.94 9.86
CA ILE A 201 -7.40 6.34 10.72
C ILE A 201 -7.15 7.21 11.95
N GLN A 202 -6.99 8.53 11.76
CA GLN A 202 -6.74 9.46 12.87
C GLN A 202 -7.90 9.53 13.87
N ARG A 203 -9.14 9.51 13.38
CA ARG A 203 -10.31 9.79 14.21
C ARG A 203 -10.95 8.56 14.81
N PHE A 204 -10.94 7.44 14.08
CA PHE A 204 -11.77 6.27 14.39
C PHE A 204 -10.99 4.98 14.62
N LEU A 205 -9.70 4.90 14.20
CA LEU A 205 -8.92 3.69 14.38
C LEU A 205 -8.11 3.77 15.68
N PRO A 206 -8.47 3.02 16.74
CA PRO A 206 -7.65 2.93 17.94
C PRO A 206 -6.35 2.15 17.66
N GLU A 207 -5.36 2.27 18.55
CA GLU A 207 -4.18 1.41 18.47
C GLU A 207 -4.53 0.00 18.97
N SER A 208 -4.13 -1.03 18.19
CA SER A 208 -4.38 -2.43 18.58
C SER A 208 -3.41 -2.91 19.67
N ARG A 209 -2.21 -2.31 19.74
CA ARG A 209 -1.15 -2.64 20.70
C ARG A 209 -0.64 -1.40 21.45
N PRO A 210 -1.40 -0.87 22.40
CA PRO A 210 -1.02 0.35 23.12
C PRO A 210 0.30 0.20 23.91
N GLU A 211 0.63 -1.00 24.37
CA GLU A 211 1.85 -1.31 25.12
C GLU A 211 3.13 -1.01 24.32
N LEU A 212 3.11 -1.25 23.00
CA LEU A 212 4.24 -0.95 22.12
C LEU A 212 4.48 0.55 21.98
N VAL A 213 3.41 1.35 22.02
CA VAL A 213 3.49 2.80 21.89
C VAL A 213 4.19 3.42 23.09
N GLU A 214 3.90 2.96 24.31
CA GLU A 214 4.53 3.45 25.53
C GLU A 214 6.03 3.10 25.59
N SER A 215 6.39 1.89 25.16
CA SER A 215 7.79 1.45 25.13
C SER A 215 8.60 2.16 24.03
N SER A 216 8.00 2.42 22.88
CA SER A 216 8.67 3.06 21.74
C SER A 216 8.96 4.55 21.98
N LEU A 217 8.11 5.26 22.73
CA LEU A 217 8.36 6.65 23.10
C LEU A 217 9.61 6.83 23.97
N ARG A 218 10.01 5.79 24.72
CA ARG A 218 11.21 5.82 25.58
C ARG A 218 12.50 5.40 24.86
N ALA A 219 12.43 4.72 23.72
CA ALA A 219 13.58 4.08 23.07
C ALA A 219 13.60 4.19 21.53
N PHE A 220 13.03 5.28 20.96
CA PHE A 220 13.01 5.45 19.51
C PHE A 220 14.41 5.66 18.96
N SER A 221 14.95 4.64 18.28
CA SER A 221 16.18 4.72 17.51
C SER A 221 15.90 4.25 16.09
N VAL A 222 16.12 5.13 15.12
CA VAL A 222 15.98 4.82 13.68
C VAL A 222 16.87 3.61 13.30
N LYS A 223 18.00 3.43 13.97
CA LYS A 223 18.88 2.27 13.77
C LYS A 223 18.19 0.93 14.07
N LYS A 224 17.31 0.87 15.07
CA LYS A 224 16.57 -0.36 15.42
C LYS A 224 15.52 -0.74 14.37
N LEU A 225 14.95 0.22 13.62
CA LEU A 225 13.97 -0.05 12.56
C LEU A 225 14.57 -0.87 11.40
N PHE A 226 15.89 -0.76 11.19
CA PHE A 226 16.60 -1.46 10.12
C PHE A 226 17.45 -2.65 10.63
N GLN A 227 17.58 -2.83 11.95
CA GLN A 227 18.26 -4.01 12.51
C GLN A 227 17.35 -5.23 12.44
N ILE A 228 17.85 -6.29 11.81
CA ILE A 228 17.22 -7.61 11.79
C ILE A 228 17.54 -8.28 13.14
N GLU A 229 16.83 -7.91 14.20
CA GLU A 229 16.87 -8.66 15.46
C GLU A 229 15.83 -9.80 15.36
N HIS A 230 16.30 -10.99 15.06
CA HIS A 230 15.53 -12.23 15.20
C HIS A 230 15.38 -12.57 16.70
N LYS A 231 14.53 -11.82 17.43
CA LYS A 231 14.35 -12.05 18.87
C LYS A 231 13.06 -12.75 19.26
N GLU A 232 12.21 -13.11 18.32
CA GLU A 232 10.97 -13.83 18.66
C GLU A 232 10.79 -15.05 17.75
N CYS A 233 11.62 -16.05 17.96
CA CYS A 233 11.19 -17.42 17.74
C CYS A 233 10.14 -17.74 18.79
N TYR A 234 8.90 -17.95 18.41
CA TYR A 234 7.85 -18.52 19.24
C TYR A 234 8.41 -19.66 20.08
N GLN A 235 8.71 -19.43 21.36
CA GLN A 235 9.03 -20.39 22.43
C GLN A 235 9.66 -21.75 22.02
N MET A 236 10.43 -21.80 20.95
CA MET A 236 11.26 -22.95 20.63
C MET A 236 12.63 -22.75 21.25
N GLU A 237 13.02 -23.63 22.15
CA GLU A 237 14.32 -23.61 22.86
C GLU A 237 15.54 -23.66 21.95
N ASN A 238 15.40 -23.94 20.66
CA ASN A 238 16.45 -23.91 19.65
C ASN A 238 15.88 -23.43 18.32
N CYS A 239 16.05 -22.16 17.98
CA CYS A 239 15.87 -21.67 16.61
C CYS A 239 17.16 -21.84 15.83
N PRO A 240 17.27 -22.75 14.88
CA PRO A 240 18.38 -22.74 13.93
C PRO A 240 18.28 -21.47 13.08
N ASP A 241 19.42 -20.87 12.76
CA ASP A 241 19.54 -19.78 11.77
C ASP A 241 18.97 -20.26 10.42
N THR A 242 17.66 -20.12 10.23
CA THR A 242 16.98 -20.53 9.01
C THR A 242 17.07 -19.41 7.98
N GLY A 243 18.20 -19.30 7.31
CA GLY A 243 18.27 -18.58 6.04
C GLY A 243 17.27 -19.19 5.04
N LEU A 244 16.81 -18.41 4.07
CA LEU A 244 15.84 -18.80 3.03
C LEU A 244 16.12 -20.20 2.42
N LYS A 245 17.40 -20.56 2.30
CA LYS A 245 17.87 -21.88 1.82
C LYS A 245 17.52 -23.05 2.76
N ALA A 246 17.40 -22.81 4.06
CA ALA A 246 17.04 -23.84 5.02
C ALA A 246 15.51 -24.05 5.05
N VAL A 247 14.72 -22.99 4.86
CA VAL A 247 13.26 -23.08 4.71
C VAL A 247 12.87 -23.88 3.46
N LEU A 248 13.56 -23.67 2.34
CA LEU A 248 13.34 -24.41 1.10
C LEU A 248 13.72 -25.91 1.16
N LYS A 249 14.48 -26.32 2.18
CA LYS A 249 14.88 -27.72 2.41
C LYS A 249 13.98 -28.46 3.40
N MET A 250 12.95 -27.80 3.94
CA MET A 250 12.03 -28.46 4.89
C MET A 250 11.15 -29.48 4.15
N PRO A 251 11.01 -30.73 4.67
CA PRO A 251 10.39 -31.86 3.95
C PRO A 251 8.89 -31.73 3.69
N HIS A 252 8.25 -30.63 4.09
CA HIS A 252 6.81 -30.37 3.94
C HIS A 252 6.47 -29.14 3.12
N ILE A 253 7.45 -28.49 2.47
CA ILE A 253 7.19 -27.40 1.53
C ILE A 253 7.31 -28.00 0.12
N PRO A 254 6.18 -28.16 -0.62
CA PRO A 254 6.26 -28.57 -2.02
C PRO A 254 6.92 -27.44 -2.82
N VAL A 255 7.98 -27.75 -3.52
CA VAL A 255 8.67 -26.88 -4.49
C VAL A 255 7.90 -26.88 -5.79
#